data_da054b122fbc2a212d6c18612a6c54ba
#
_entry.id   da054b122fbc2a212d6c18612a6c54ba
#
_cell.length_a   1.000
_cell.length_b   1.000
_cell.length_c   1.000
_cell.angle_alpha   90.00
_cell.angle_beta   90.00
_cell.angle_gamma   90.00
#
_symmetry.space_group_name_H-M   'P 1'
#
loop_
_entity.id
_entity.type
_entity.pdbx_description
1 polymer ?
#
loop_
_entity_poly.entity_id
_entity_poly.type
_entity_poly.pdbx_seq_one_letter_code
_entity_poly.pdbx_strand_id
1 'polypeptide(L)'
;MVLVERHEIGYRTGMKDTSLSAHYQQILGDTSPWSVAEVRLDVERLVNEVRLTLPPEAIWGCPQCHNRMHVKEWRTRRWRHLDSCQFKTILEASVPVVECSEHGAQTVQVPWAEGSSRFTLCFERFAIEVLKACSAAR
;
A
#
# COMPACT_ATOMS: atom_id res chain seq x y z
N MET A 1 11.38 -31.82 -2.19
CA MET A 1 11.28 -31.01 -1.95
C MET A 1 10.92 -30.46 -1.68
N VAL A 2 10.83 -30.77 -1.58
CA VAL A 2 10.58 -29.94 -1.14
C VAL A 2 10.05 -29.42 -0.94
N LEU A 3 9.74 -29.83 -0.92
CA LEU A 3 9.32 -29.16 -0.59
C LEU A 3 8.79 -28.78 -0.08
N VAL A 4 8.52 -29.26 0.05
CA VAL A 4 8.09 -28.70 0.50
C VAL A 4 8.10 -28.18 1.27
N GLU A 5 8.31 -28.40 1.52
CA GLU A 5 8.29 -27.71 2.37
C GLU A 5 8.38 -26.63 2.36
N ARG A 6 8.17 -26.33 2.18
CA ARG A 6 8.13 -25.41 2.28
C ARG A 6 7.50 -24.57 2.16
N HIS A 7 6.98 -24.59 2.12
CA HIS A 7 6.34 -23.93 2.08
C HIS A 7 5.48 -23.37 2.78
N GLU A 8 5.49 -23.53 2.60
CA GLU A 8 4.53 -23.26 3.60
C GLU A 8 4.84 -22.12 4.47
N ILE A 9 5.99 -21.57 4.34
CA ILE A 9 6.50 -20.57 5.23
C ILE A 9 5.80 -19.25 5.05
N GLY A 10 5.94 -18.60 3.96
CA GLY A 10 5.44 -17.25 3.77
C GLY A 10 3.94 -17.09 3.84
N TYR A 11 3.22 -18.15 3.63
CA TYR A 11 1.77 -18.05 3.61
C TYR A 11 1.10 -18.69 4.81
N ARG A 12 1.85 -19.06 5.80
CA ARG A 12 1.26 -19.52 7.05
C ARG A 12 0.70 -18.35 7.82
N THR A 13 -0.40 -18.59 8.49
CA THR A 13 -1.09 -17.57 9.24
C THR A 13 -0.19 -16.92 10.28
N GLY A 14 -0.13 -15.60 10.25
CA GLY A 14 0.59 -14.84 11.26
C GLY A 14 2.10 -14.81 11.11
N MET A 15 2.65 -15.53 10.14
CA MET A 15 4.09 -15.54 9.96
C MET A 15 4.55 -14.38 9.09
N LYS A 16 5.57 -13.67 9.54
CA LYS A 16 6.18 -12.60 8.75
C LYS A 16 7.14 -13.17 7.75
N ASP A 17 6.99 -12.77 6.51
CA ASP A 17 7.95 -13.10 5.48
C ASP A 17 8.80 -11.87 5.19
N THR A 18 9.99 -11.81 5.76
CA THR A 18 10.87 -10.67 5.60
C THR A 18 11.39 -10.53 4.17
N SER A 19 11.48 -11.63 3.43
CA SER A 19 11.89 -11.58 2.02
C SER A 19 10.87 -10.85 1.18
N LEU A 20 9.59 -11.19 1.33
CA LEU A 20 8.52 -10.52 0.61
C LEU A 20 8.36 -9.08 1.06
N SER A 21 8.50 -8.81 2.34
CA SER A 21 8.41 -7.45 2.85
C SER A 21 9.49 -6.58 2.23
N ALA A 22 10.72 -7.06 2.17
CA ALA A 22 11.83 -6.32 1.58
C ALA A 22 11.61 -6.11 0.09
N HIS A 23 11.08 -7.12 -0.58
CA HIS A 23 10.79 -7.07 -2.01
C HIS A 23 9.77 -5.97 -2.32
N TYR A 24 8.67 -5.94 -1.58
CA TYR A 24 7.64 -4.93 -1.80
C TYR A 24 8.10 -3.54 -1.39
N GLN A 25 8.92 -3.44 -0.34
CA GLN A 25 9.49 -2.16 0.03
C GLN A 25 10.33 -1.59 -1.11
N GLN A 26 11.09 -2.44 -1.77
CA GLN A 26 11.93 -2.04 -2.87
C GLN A 26 11.11 -1.64 -4.09
N ILE A 27 10.06 -2.39 -4.40
CA ILE A 27 9.18 -2.10 -5.53
C ILE A 27 8.44 -0.77 -5.32
N LEU A 28 7.94 -0.55 -4.11
CA LEU A 28 7.19 0.67 -3.82
C LEU A 28 8.09 1.91 -3.76
N GLY A 29 9.38 1.71 -3.55
CA GLY A 29 10.32 2.82 -3.51
C GLY A 29 10.29 3.56 -2.20
N ASP A 30 10.47 4.89 -2.27
CA ASP A 30 10.47 5.72 -1.07
C ASP A 30 9.05 5.96 -0.60
N THR A 31 8.66 5.22 0.42
CA THR A 31 7.33 5.36 1.02
C THR A 31 7.38 6.10 2.35
N SER A 32 8.51 6.73 2.69
CA SER A 32 8.66 7.40 3.98
C SER A 32 7.50 8.31 4.32
N PRO A 33 7.03 8.31 5.55
CA PRO A 33 7.53 7.55 6.71
C PRO A 33 6.94 6.15 6.85
N TRP A 34 6.20 5.70 5.87
CA TRP A 34 5.58 4.36 5.86
C TRP A 34 6.61 3.29 5.54
N SER A 35 6.38 2.09 6.06
CA SER A 35 7.19 0.94 5.72
C SER A 35 6.32 -0.30 5.65
N VAL A 36 6.77 -1.28 4.87
CA VAL A 36 6.04 -2.55 4.73
C VAL A 36 6.20 -3.34 6.04
N ALA A 37 5.10 -3.58 6.73
CA ALA A 37 5.10 -4.29 7.99
C ALA A 37 5.03 -5.79 7.79
N GLU A 38 4.18 -6.23 6.87
CA GLU A 38 4.03 -7.65 6.58
C GLU A 38 3.38 -7.86 5.23
N VAL A 39 3.61 -9.02 4.65
CA VAL A 39 2.97 -9.47 3.42
C VAL A 39 2.27 -10.78 3.73
N ARG A 40 1.01 -10.88 3.39
CA ARG A 40 0.21 -12.07 3.66
C ARG A 40 -0.33 -12.63 2.37
N LEU A 41 0.00 -13.88 2.08
CA LEU A 41 -0.50 -14.57 0.90
C LEU A 41 -1.69 -15.44 1.27
N ASP A 42 -2.79 -15.25 0.54
CA ASP A 42 -3.94 -16.13 0.63
C ASP A 42 -3.98 -16.93 -0.66
N VAL A 43 -3.50 -18.17 -0.60
CA VAL A 43 -3.33 -19.00 -1.78
C VAL A 43 -4.67 -19.45 -2.34
N GLU A 44 -5.64 -19.65 -1.48
CA GLU A 44 -6.96 -20.09 -1.93
C GLU A 44 -7.70 -18.99 -2.67
N ARG A 45 -7.62 -17.77 -2.17
CA ARG A 45 -8.29 -16.63 -2.79
C ARG A 45 -7.45 -15.94 -3.84
N LEU A 46 -6.18 -16.33 -3.96
CA LEU A 46 -5.21 -15.71 -4.86
C LEU A 46 -5.09 -14.22 -4.59
N VAL A 47 -4.94 -13.87 -3.31
CA VAL A 47 -4.81 -12.49 -2.88
C VAL A 47 -3.52 -12.35 -2.09
N ASN A 48 -2.81 -11.27 -2.36
CA ASN A 48 -1.59 -10.91 -1.69
C ASN A 48 -1.82 -9.56 -0.99
N GLU A 49 -1.81 -9.55 0.33
CA GLU A 49 -2.06 -8.34 1.10
C GLU A 49 -0.76 -7.80 1.67
N VAL A 50 -0.45 -6.56 1.32
CA VAL A 50 0.75 -5.86 1.79
C VAL A 50 0.30 -4.79 2.76
N ARG A 51 0.70 -4.91 4.01
CA ARG A 51 0.32 -3.95 5.02
C ARG A 51 1.47 -3.01 5.32
N LEU A 52 1.18 -1.71 5.25
CA LEU A 52 2.16 -0.68 5.55
C LEU A 52 1.85 -0.08 6.91
N THR A 53 2.89 0.33 7.61
CA THR A 53 2.78 0.85 8.96
C THR A 53 3.65 2.09 9.11
N LEU A 54 3.40 2.81 10.21
CA LEU A 54 4.09 4.04 10.53
C LEU A 54 4.89 3.88 11.81
N PRO A 55 6.02 4.59 11.93
CA PRO A 55 6.71 4.66 13.20
C PRO A 55 5.86 5.45 14.21
N PRO A 56 5.95 5.12 15.51
CA PRO A 56 5.12 5.80 16.52
C PRO A 56 5.41 7.28 16.64
N GLU A 57 6.60 7.72 16.26
CA GLU A 57 7.02 9.12 16.38
C GLU A 57 6.68 9.95 15.15
N ALA A 58 5.90 9.43 14.20
CA ALA A 58 5.54 10.17 13.01
C ALA A 58 4.73 11.42 13.36
N ILE A 59 5.09 12.52 12.72
CA ILE A 59 4.47 13.82 12.95
C ILE A 59 3.72 14.22 11.69
N TRP A 60 2.54 14.77 11.85
CA TRP A 60 1.68 15.08 10.72
C TRP A 60 1.38 16.55 10.60
N GLY A 61 1.24 17.01 9.36
CA GLY A 61 0.83 18.36 9.06
C GLY A 61 -0.36 18.35 8.13
N CYS A 62 -1.03 19.50 8.06
CA CYS A 62 -2.13 19.69 7.12
C CYS A 62 -1.57 19.60 5.68
N PRO A 63 -2.19 18.82 4.79
CA PRO A 63 -1.70 18.74 3.42
C PRO A 63 -1.72 20.07 2.66
N GLN A 64 -2.54 21.02 3.10
CA GLN A 64 -2.67 22.30 2.42
C GLN A 64 -1.74 23.37 2.97
N CYS A 65 -1.68 23.55 4.28
CA CYS A 65 -0.87 24.61 4.87
C CYS A 65 0.42 24.12 5.53
N HIS A 66 0.58 22.81 5.65
CA HIS A 66 1.78 22.16 6.20
C HIS A 66 2.06 22.45 7.67
N ASN A 67 1.12 23.12 8.37
CA ASN A 67 1.26 23.32 9.79
C ASN A 67 1.04 22.01 10.53
N ARG A 68 1.82 21.83 11.60
CA ARG A 68 1.74 20.62 12.41
C ARG A 68 0.36 20.51 13.06
N MET A 69 -0.27 19.34 12.91
CA MET A 69 -1.62 19.11 13.40
C MET A 69 -1.70 17.83 14.21
N HIS A 70 -2.69 17.75 15.06
CA HIS A 70 -2.96 16.53 15.80
C HIS A 70 -3.83 15.61 14.94
N VAL A 71 -3.66 14.31 15.14
CA VAL A 71 -4.46 13.31 14.44
C VAL A 71 -5.84 13.28 15.10
N LYS A 72 -6.87 13.46 14.30
CA LYS A 72 -8.25 13.40 14.75
C LYS A 72 -8.74 11.96 14.79
N GLU A 73 -8.43 11.19 13.76
CA GLU A 73 -8.86 9.81 13.68
C GLU A 73 -7.96 9.07 12.69
N TRP A 74 -8.04 7.74 12.70
CA TRP A 74 -7.31 6.89 11.79
C TRP A 74 -8.31 6.13 10.95
N ARG A 75 -8.08 6.06 9.64
CA ARG A 75 -8.94 5.32 8.72
C ARG A 75 -8.14 4.27 7.98
N THR A 76 -8.64 3.05 7.99
CA THR A 76 -8.03 1.98 7.22
C THR A 76 -8.41 2.15 5.76
N ARG A 77 -7.42 2.21 4.89
CA ARG A 77 -7.63 2.33 3.45
C ARG A 77 -6.92 1.20 2.74
N ARG A 78 -7.48 0.82 1.60
CA ARG A 78 -6.95 -0.27 0.78
C ARG A 78 -6.82 0.22 -0.65
N TRP A 79 -5.74 -0.20 -1.32
CA TRP A 79 -5.47 0.18 -2.70
C TRP A 79 -5.15 -1.05 -3.51
N ARG A 80 -5.63 -1.06 -4.75
CA ARG A 80 -5.30 -2.08 -5.72
C ARG A 80 -3.93 -1.76 -6.32
N HIS A 81 -3.04 -2.73 -6.26
CA HIS A 81 -1.69 -2.62 -6.82
C HIS A 81 -1.54 -3.64 -7.94
N LEU A 82 -0.41 -3.62 -8.63
CA LEU A 82 -0.13 -4.56 -9.70
C LEU A 82 -0.11 -5.99 -9.18
N ASP A 83 -0.68 -6.90 -9.95
CA ASP A 83 -0.69 -8.31 -9.59
C ASP A 83 0.70 -8.90 -9.61
N SER A 84 0.94 -9.85 -8.73
CA SER A 84 2.16 -10.64 -8.72
C SER A 84 1.78 -12.06 -9.07
N CYS A 85 2.28 -12.55 -10.19
CA CYS A 85 1.91 -13.85 -10.72
C CYS A 85 0.40 -13.82 -10.94
N GLN A 86 -0.36 -14.63 -10.35
CA GLN A 86 -1.81 -14.59 -10.50
C GLN A 86 -2.49 -14.04 -9.24
N PHE A 87 -1.69 -13.52 -8.32
CA PHE A 87 -2.23 -12.98 -7.07
C PHE A 87 -2.60 -11.52 -7.22
N LYS A 88 -3.83 -11.21 -6.84
CA LYS A 88 -4.29 -9.84 -6.75
C LYS A 88 -3.59 -9.18 -5.57
N THR A 89 -2.94 -8.06 -5.80
CA THR A 89 -2.17 -7.39 -4.75
C THR A 89 -2.93 -6.20 -4.21
N ILE A 90 -3.11 -6.17 -2.90
CA ILE A 90 -3.81 -5.10 -2.19
C ILE A 90 -2.86 -4.50 -1.17
N LEU A 91 -2.69 -3.18 -1.21
CA LEU A 91 -2.00 -2.47 -0.14
C LEU A 91 -3.01 -2.05 0.90
N GLU A 92 -2.62 -2.11 2.16
CA GLU A 92 -3.48 -1.69 3.25
C GLU A 92 -2.69 -0.86 4.24
N ALA A 93 -3.27 0.24 4.70
CA ALA A 93 -2.64 1.11 5.68
C ALA A 93 -3.68 1.86 6.47
N SER A 94 -3.33 2.18 7.71
CA SER A 94 -4.15 3.03 8.56
C SER A 94 -3.65 4.46 8.38
N VAL A 95 -4.48 5.31 7.78
CA VAL A 95 -4.09 6.65 7.37
C VAL A 95 -4.70 7.69 8.33
N PRO A 96 -3.90 8.65 8.83
CA PRO A 96 -4.42 9.63 9.75
C PRO A 96 -5.22 10.72 9.07
N VAL A 97 -6.25 11.18 9.77
CA VAL A 97 -7.01 12.37 9.40
C VAL A 97 -6.65 13.45 10.42
N VAL A 98 -6.16 14.59 9.95
CA VAL A 98 -5.77 15.68 10.82
C VAL A 98 -6.85 16.76 10.79
N GLU A 99 -6.95 17.50 11.89
CA GLU A 99 -7.92 18.59 12.00
C GLU A 99 -7.17 19.92 11.89
N CYS A 100 -7.41 20.64 10.81
CA CYS A 100 -6.80 21.96 10.61
C CYS A 100 -7.82 23.03 10.90
N SER A 101 -7.43 24.07 11.65
CA SER A 101 -8.33 25.16 12.00
C SER A 101 -8.77 25.94 10.77
N GLU A 102 -7.95 25.96 9.72
CA GLU A 102 -8.26 26.70 8.50
C GLU A 102 -8.88 25.84 7.41
N HIS A 103 -8.48 24.56 7.35
CA HIS A 103 -8.89 23.68 6.25
C HIS A 103 -9.80 22.54 6.69
N GLY A 104 -10.11 22.46 7.98
CA GLY A 104 -10.96 21.41 8.50
C GLY A 104 -10.28 20.06 8.54
N ALA A 105 -11.07 19.01 8.51
CA ALA A 105 -10.56 17.63 8.53
C ALA A 105 -9.91 17.30 7.20
N GLN A 106 -8.65 16.90 7.25
CA GLN A 106 -7.85 16.59 6.05
C GLN A 106 -7.23 15.21 6.19
N THR A 107 -7.43 14.37 5.18
CA THR A 107 -6.76 13.06 5.14
C THR A 107 -5.34 13.26 4.64
N VAL A 108 -4.39 12.70 5.37
CA VAL A 108 -2.97 12.79 4.98
C VAL A 108 -2.76 12.06 3.67
N GLN A 109 -1.93 12.63 2.81
CA GLN A 109 -1.62 12.02 1.52
C GLN A 109 -0.61 10.89 1.71
N VAL A 110 -0.80 9.81 0.94
CA VAL A 110 0.14 8.70 0.93
C VAL A 110 0.98 8.79 -0.35
N PRO A 111 2.25 8.32 -0.30
CA PRO A 111 3.11 8.48 -1.49
C PRO A 111 2.81 7.52 -2.64
N TRP A 112 2.02 6.49 -2.42
CA TRP A 112 1.77 5.48 -3.47
C TRP A 112 0.46 5.67 -4.22
N ALA A 113 -0.35 6.65 -3.87
CA ALA A 113 -1.63 6.88 -4.53
C ALA A 113 -1.99 8.35 -4.44
N GLU A 114 -2.83 8.81 -5.35
CA GLU A 114 -3.27 10.20 -5.36
C GLU A 114 -4.68 10.34 -4.81
N GLY A 115 -4.87 11.36 -3.99
CA GLY A 115 -6.19 11.76 -3.48
C GLY A 115 -6.98 10.61 -2.91
N SER A 116 -8.19 10.43 -3.41
CA SER A 116 -9.09 9.37 -2.95
C SER A 116 -9.06 8.14 -3.85
N SER A 117 -8.10 8.05 -4.75
CA SER A 117 -8.00 6.90 -5.66
C SER A 117 -7.87 5.60 -4.89
N ARG A 118 -8.50 4.56 -5.43
CA ARG A 118 -8.41 3.20 -4.89
C ARG A 118 -7.30 2.39 -5.54
N PHE A 119 -6.55 3.01 -6.42
CA PHE A 119 -5.49 2.35 -7.17
C PHE A 119 -4.17 3.02 -6.87
N THR A 120 -3.09 2.23 -6.85
CA THR A 120 -1.76 2.83 -6.71
C THR A 120 -1.39 3.54 -8.02
N LEU A 121 -0.46 4.47 -7.91
CA LEU A 121 0.06 5.18 -9.10
C LEU A 121 0.65 4.20 -10.09
N CYS A 122 1.32 3.16 -9.61
CA CYS A 122 1.89 2.12 -10.48
C CYS A 122 0.80 1.39 -11.24
N PHE A 123 -0.30 1.05 -10.57
CA PHE A 123 -1.40 0.37 -11.21
C PHE A 123 -2.04 1.25 -12.28
N GLU A 124 -2.26 2.52 -11.96
CA GLU A 124 -2.87 3.45 -12.92
C GLU A 124 -1.99 3.63 -14.14
N ARG A 125 -0.69 3.75 -13.93
CA ARG A 125 0.25 3.89 -15.05
C ARG A 125 0.24 2.66 -15.95
N PHE A 126 0.24 1.48 -15.34
CA PHE A 126 0.19 0.24 -16.09
C PHE A 126 -1.10 0.12 -16.90
N ALA A 127 -2.24 0.45 -16.29
CA ALA A 127 -3.53 0.40 -16.96
C ALA A 127 -3.56 1.31 -18.19
N ILE A 128 -3.00 2.51 -18.06
CA ILE A 128 -2.92 3.45 -19.17
C ILE A 128 -2.08 2.88 -20.30
N GLU A 129 -0.94 2.27 -19.98
CA GLU A 129 -0.08 1.68 -20.99
C GLU A 129 -0.76 0.53 -21.75
N VAL A 130 -1.51 -0.30 -21.01
CA VAL A 130 -2.27 -1.39 -21.63
C VAL A 130 -3.33 -0.83 -22.57
N LEU A 131 -4.05 0.20 -22.14
CA LEU A 131 -5.09 0.81 -22.96
C LEU A 131 -4.51 1.42 -24.22
N LYS A 132 -3.35 2.07 -24.12
CA LYS A 132 -2.66 2.62 -25.29
C LYS A 132 -2.27 1.52 -26.27
N ALA A 133 -1.73 0.42 -25.79
CA ALA A 133 -1.33 -0.70 -26.62
C ALA A 133 -2.54 -1.29 -27.34
N CYS A 134 -3.66 -1.44 -26.65
CA CYS A 134 -4.88 -1.97 -27.25
C CYS A 134 -5.43 -1.04 -28.32
N SER A 135 -5.35 0.27 -28.08
CA SER A 135 -5.80 1.25 -29.08
C SER A 135 -4.90 1.25 -30.32
N ALA A 136 -3.60 1.11 -30.11
CA ALA A 136 -2.64 1.11 -31.21
C ALA A 136 -2.71 -0.15 -32.08
N ALA A 137 -3.26 -1.22 -31.55
CA ALA A 137 -3.34 -2.50 -32.25
C ALA A 137 -4.45 -2.56 -33.30
N ARG A 138 -5.23 -1.52 -33.44
CA ARG A 138 -6.33 -1.47 -34.42
C ARG A 138 -5.88 -1.15 -35.80
#